data_72dacf8ed2224de4da362adcf3d07618
#
_entry.id   72dacf8ed2224de4da362adcf3d07618
#
_cell.length_a   1.000
_cell.length_b   1.000
_cell.length_c   1.000
_cell.angle_alpha   90.00
_cell.angle_beta   90.00
_cell.angle_gamma   90.00
#
_symmetry.space_group_name_H-M   'P 1'
#
loop_
_entity.id
_entity.type
_entity.pdbx_description
1 polymer ?
#
loop_
_entity_poly.entity_id
_entity_poly.type
_entity_poly.pdbx_seq_one_letter_code
_entity_poly.pdbx_strand_id
1 'polypeptide(L)'
;MSGLNALKLVQAKREKGTSPQHARRQKLSTKLAEQIQLAKAQQSGTEFSPVRVRTVKDETTGQTRKVEVPKNLKPWWWTDDKGKLCITIRYGARTLEIVEGKNAIETDSIADVITSLQVIRTAVDSGELDKRIDAVMGQVKAGFAKDSAASGRPTLKLPAKS
;
A
#
# COMPACT_ATOMS: atom_id res chain seq x y z
N MET A 1 2.46 24.21 -47.39
CA MET A 1 1.61 23.53 -46.60
C MET A 1 2.26 22.82 -45.54
N SER A 2 2.11 23.19 -44.34
CA SER A 2 2.79 22.49 -43.30
C SER A 2 1.84 21.49 -42.64
N GLY A 3 2.32 20.30 -42.37
CA GLY A 3 1.56 19.29 -41.68
C GLY A 3 1.12 19.73 -40.29
N LEU A 4 1.65 20.81 -39.78
CA LEU A 4 1.28 21.35 -38.48
C LEU A 4 -0.17 21.78 -38.39
N ASN A 5 -0.78 22.11 -39.51
CA ASN A 5 -2.19 22.49 -39.53
C ASN A 5 -3.12 21.32 -39.23
N ALA A 6 -2.64 20.10 -39.35
CA ALA A 6 -3.42 18.91 -39.02
C ALA A 6 -3.35 18.60 -37.52
N LEU A 7 -2.46 19.29 -36.76
CA LEU A 7 -2.30 19.04 -35.36
C LEU A 7 -3.11 20.04 -34.52
N LYS A 8 -3.78 19.53 -33.50
CA LYS A 8 -4.44 20.40 -32.53
C LYS A 8 -3.39 20.87 -31.53
N LEU A 9 -2.85 22.05 -31.79
CA LEU A 9 -1.81 22.60 -30.94
C LEU A 9 -2.42 23.25 -29.72
N VAL A 10 -1.95 22.88 -28.55
CA VAL A 10 -2.45 23.40 -27.27
C VAL A 10 -1.26 23.79 -26.41
N GLN A 11 -1.46 24.76 -25.55
CA GLN A 11 -0.49 25.10 -24.55
C GLN A 11 -0.72 24.19 -23.34
N ALA A 12 0.19 23.30 -23.11
CA ALA A 12 0.08 22.37 -21.98
C ALA A 12 1.41 22.30 -21.24
N LYS A 13 1.31 22.25 -19.92
CA LYS A 13 2.46 22.05 -19.04
C LYS A 13 2.44 20.64 -18.55
N ARG A 14 3.51 19.91 -18.80
CA ARG A 14 3.65 18.57 -18.25
C ARG A 14 3.97 18.68 -16.77
N GLU A 15 3.08 18.17 -15.93
CA GLU A 15 3.35 18.10 -14.51
C GLU A 15 4.43 17.06 -14.26
N LYS A 16 5.42 17.43 -13.48
CA LYS A 16 6.49 16.53 -13.10
C LYS A 16 6.04 15.74 -11.89
N GLY A 17 5.91 14.44 -12.08
CA GLY A 17 5.58 13.52 -11.02
C GLY A 17 4.08 13.34 -10.82
N THR A 18 3.76 12.41 -9.96
CA THR A 18 2.38 12.08 -9.61
C THR A 18 2.01 12.86 -8.35
N SER A 19 0.79 13.34 -8.26
CA SER A 19 0.35 14.03 -7.04
C SER A 19 0.44 13.06 -5.85
N PRO A 20 0.74 13.58 -4.64
CA PRO A 20 0.83 12.72 -3.45
C PRO A 20 -0.43 11.89 -3.21
N GLN A 21 -1.61 12.46 -3.46
CA GLN A 21 -2.86 11.72 -3.32
C GLN A 21 -2.96 10.59 -4.32
N HIS A 22 -2.62 10.83 -5.57
CA HIS A 22 -2.66 9.80 -6.61
C HIS A 22 -1.67 8.68 -6.30
N ALA A 23 -0.47 9.02 -5.84
CA ALA A 23 0.52 8.03 -5.43
C ALA A 23 0.02 7.16 -4.28
N ARG A 24 -0.66 7.76 -3.29
CA ARG A 24 -1.26 7.03 -2.17
C ARG A 24 -2.37 6.10 -2.63
N ARG A 25 -3.24 6.58 -3.54
CA ARG A 25 -4.29 5.75 -4.12
C ARG A 25 -3.70 4.55 -4.86
N GLN A 26 -2.71 4.78 -5.70
CA GLN A 26 -2.05 3.71 -6.44
C GLN A 26 -1.39 2.70 -5.51
N LYS A 27 -0.72 3.17 -4.48
CA LYS A 27 -0.08 2.28 -3.50
C LYS A 27 -1.09 1.35 -2.84
N LEU A 28 -2.21 1.90 -2.38
CA LEU A 28 -3.27 1.12 -1.74
C LEU A 28 -4.00 0.22 -2.74
N SER A 29 -4.31 0.74 -3.93
CA SER A 29 -4.96 -0.02 -5.00
C SER A 29 -4.13 -1.23 -5.42
N THR A 30 -2.80 -1.07 -5.53
CA THR A 30 -1.89 -2.16 -5.83
C THR A 30 -1.93 -3.24 -4.73
N LYS A 31 -1.92 -2.81 -3.47
CA LYS A 31 -2.01 -3.74 -2.34
C LYS A 31 -3.34 -4.48 -2.32
N LEU A 32 -4.43 -3.77 -2.60
CA LEU A 32 -5.75 -4.39 -2.72
C LEU A 32 -5.80 -5.40 -3.85
N ALA A 33 -5.20 -5.10 -5.00
CA ALA A 33 -5.12 -6.03 -6.13
C ALA A 33 -4.37 -7.31 -5.73
N GLU A 34 -3.27 -7.19 -5.00
CA GLU A 34 -2.53 -8.34 -4.50
C GLU A 34 -3.39 -9.19 -3.56
N GLN A 35 -4.13 -8.56 -2.66
CA GLN A 35 -5.03 -9.25 -1.73
C GLN A 35 -6.18 -9.94 -2.47
N ILE A 36 -6.73 -9.32 -3.51
CA ILE A 36 -7.77 -9.91 -4.34
C ILE A 36 -7.25 -11.18 -5.03
N GLN A 37 -6.03 -11.12 -5.59
CA GLN A 37 -5.42 -12.28 -6.23
C GLN A 37 -5.14 -13.40 -5.22
N LEU A 38 -4.70 -13.05 -4.03
CA LEU A 38 -4.46 -14.01 -2.97
C LEU A 38 -5.77 -14.69 -2.54
N ALA A 39 -6.86 -13.94 -2.43
CA ALA A 39 -8.18 -14.47 -2.08
C ALA A 39 -8.72 -15.39 -3.19
N LYS A 40 -8.55 -15.01 -4.46
CA LYS A 40 -8.94 -15.84 -5.59
C LYS A 40 -8.13 -17.14 -5.63
N ALA A 41 -6.85 -17.07 -5.36
CA ALA A 41 -6.00 -18.26 -5.29
C ALA A 41 -6.44 -19.19 -4.16
N GLN A 42 -6.77 -18.65 -3.00
CA GLN A 42 -7.28 -19.43 -1.89
C GLN A 42 -8.62 -20.09 -2.24
N GLN A 43 -9.49 -19.37 -2.93
CA GLN A 43 -10.79 -19.90 -3.36
C GLN A 43 -10.64 -21.07 -4.33
N SER A 44 -9.68 -20.97 -5.26
CA SER A 44 -9.44 -22.03 -6.26
C SER A 44 -8.46 -23.11 -5.79
N GLY A 45 -7.89 -22.96 -4.60
CA GLY A 45 -6.92 -23.94 -4.07
C GLY A 45 -5.53 -23.84 -4.70
N THR A 46 -5.22 -22.72 -5.35
CA THR A 46 -3.90 -22.48 -5.96
C THR A 46 -3.07 -21.57 -5.07
N GLU A 47 -1.77 -21.50 -5.33
CA GLU A 47 -0.88 -20.60 -4.62
C GLU A 47 -0.67 -19.32 -5.42
N PHE A 48 -0.66 -18.18 -4.74
CA PHE A 48 -0.33 -16.91 -5.32
C PHE A 48 0.89 -16.33 -4.58
N SER A 49 2.00 -16.29 -5.28
CA SER A 49 3.25 -15.80 -4.72
C SER A 49 3.87 -14.80 -5.69
N PRO A 50 3.50 -13.55 -5.61
CA PRO A 50 4.07 -12.55 -6.52
C PRO A 50 5.56 -12.41 -6.24
N VAL A 51 6.31 -12.05 -7.26
CA VAL A 51 7.75 -11.85 -7.13
C VAL A 51 8.04 -10.36 -7.13
N ARG A 52 9.09 -9.97 -6.44
CA ARG A 52 9.63 -8.62 -6.49
C ARG A 52 11.07 -8.69 -6.96
N VAL A 53 11.49 -7.68 -7.68
CA VAL A 53 12.87 -7.58 -8.12
C VAL A 53 13.68 -6.90 -7.02
N ARG A 54 14.73 -7.55 -6.60
CA ARG A 54 15.65 -7.02 -5.60
C ARG A 54 17.03 -6.90 -6.22
N THR A 55 17.69 -5.78 -5.97
CA THR A 55 19.06 -5.59 -6.40
C THR A 55 20.00 -6.19 -5.34
N VAL A 56 20.83 -7.12 -5.77
CA VAL A 56 21.80 -7.79 -4.88
C VAL A 56 23.19 -7.44 -5.38
N LYS A 57 24.06 -7.04 -4.48
CA LYS A 57 25.45 -6.78 -4.79
C LYS A 57 26.25 -8.07 -4.61
N ASP A 58 27.00 -8.43 -5.63
CA ASP A 58 27.89 -9.57 -5.55
C ASP A 58 29.16 -9.13 -4.78
N GLU A 59 29.40 -9.74 -3.65
CA GLU A 59 30.55 -9.40 -2.81
C GLU A 59 31.87 -9.76 -3.46
N THR A 60 31.88 -10.74 -4.35
CA THR A 60 33.09 -11.22 -4.99
C THR A 60 33.52 -10.28 -6.13
N THR A 61 32.58 -9.86 -6.96
CA THR A 61 32.90 -9.04 -8.14
C THR A 61 32.56 -7.57 -7.93
N GLY A 62 31.78 -7.24 -6.91
CA GLY A 62 31.31 -5.87 -6.68
C GLY A 62 30.19 -5.42 -7.63
N GLN A 63 29.78 -6.30 -8.55
CA GLN A 63 28.71 -5.97 -9.48
C GLN A 63 27.35 -6.15 -8.85
N THR A 64 26.39 -5.36 -9.31
CA THR A 64 25.02 -5.49 -8.87
C THR A 64 24.19 -6.22 -9.92
N ARG A 65 23.30 -7.07 -9.48
CA ARG A 65 22.37 -7.77 -10.36
C ARG A 65 20.98 -7.74 -9.79
N LYS A 66 20.00 -7.86 -10.66
CA LYS A 66 18.59 -7.92 -10.26
C LYS A 66 18.19 -9.38 -10.13
N VAL A 67 17.60 -9.72 -9.00
CA VAL A 67 17.14 -11.08 -8.70
C VAL A 67 15.66 -11.03 -8.38
N GLU A 68 14.88 -11.97 -8.88
CA GLU A 68 13.49 -12.11 -8.52
C GLU A 68 13.38 -12.91 -7.23
N VAL A 69 12.70 -12.32 -6.24
CA VAL A 69 12.52 -12.93 -4.93
C VAL A 69 11.03 -13.09 -4.66
N PRO A 70 10.58 -14.25 -4.17
CA PRO A 70 9.18 -14.41 -3.81
C PRO A 70 8.77 -13.39 -2.75
N LYS A 71 7.59 -12.80 -2.93
CA LYS A 71 7.04 -11.85 -2.00
C LYS A 71 6.08 -12.59 -1.08
N ASN A 72 6.32 -12.54 0.21
CA ASN A 72 5.45 -13.17 1.17
C ASN A 72 4.29 -12.23 1.50
N LEU A 73 3.09 -12.57 1.00
CA LEU A 73 1.89 -11.80 1.26
C LEU A 73 1.13 -12.42 2.43
N LYS A 74 0.79 -11.58 3.40
CA LYS A 74 -0.07 -11.99 4.50
C LYS A 74 -1.50 -11.59 4.15
N PRO A 75 -2.49 -12.48 4.33
CA PRO A 75 -3.88 -12.13 4.05
C PRO A 75 -4.37 -11.05 5.02
N TRP A 76 -5.20 -10.15 4.52
CA TRP A 76 -5.82 -9.10 5.33
C TRP A 76 -7.11 -9.56 5.98
N TRP A 77 -7.48 -10.81 5.82
CA TRP A 77 -8.68 -11.39 6.39
C TRP A 77 -8.33 -12.52 7.35
N TRP A 78 -9.19 -12.76 8.29
CA TRP A 78 -9.05 -13.86 9.26
C TRP A 78 -10.44 -14.34 9.65
N THR A 79 -10.49 -15.54 10.25
CA THR A 79 -11.73 -16.06 10.78
C THR A 79 -11.85 -15.64 12.24
N ASP A 80 -12.99 -15.06 12.61
CA ASP A 80 -13.23 -14.65 13.98
C ASP A 80 -13.76 -15.80 14.82
N ASP A 81 -14.06 -15.55 16.11
CA ASP A 81 -14.54 -16.56 17.03
C ASP A 81 -15.90 -17.15 16.64
N LYS A 82 -16.65 -16.43 15.83
CA LYS A 82 -17.98 -16.84 15.36
C LYS A 82 -17.92 -17.60 14.03
N GLY A 83 -16.74 -17.82 13.49
CA GLY A 83 -16.57 -18.46 12.19
C GLY A 83 -16.76 -17.52 11.00
N LYS A 84 -16.88 -16.23 11.23
CA LYS A 84 -17.01 -15.22 10.16
C LYS A 84 -15.65 -14.77 9.69
N LEU A 85 -15.54 -14.41 8.42
CA LEU A 85 -14.32 -13.84 7.86
C LEU A 85 -14.35 -12.32 8.02
N CYS A 86 -13.35 -11.78 8.70
CA CYS A 86 -13.21 -10.33 8.88
C CYS A 86 -12.04 -9.82 8.07
N ILE A 87 -12.22 -8.69 7.38
CA ILE A 87 -11.20 -8.08 6.54
C ILE A 87 -10.78 -6.77 7.18
N THR A 88 -9.46 -6.54 7.26
CA THR A 88 -8.90 -5.25 7.67
C THR A 88 -8.16 -4.66 6.50
N ILE A 89 -8.45 -3.42 6.15
CA ILE A 89 -7.72 -2.71 5.10
C ILE A 89 -6.54 -2.00 5.75
N ARG A 90 -5.35 -2.23 5.22
CA ARG A 90 -4.13 -1.67 5.81
C ARG A 90 -3.45 -0.71 4.85
N TYR A 91 -2.97 0.38 5.40
CA TYR A 91 -2.11 1.32 4.70
C TYR A 91 -0.75 1.35 5.42
N GLY A 92 0.25 0.71 4.82
CA GLY A 92 1.53 0.51 5.48
C GLY A 92 1.38 -0.38 6.72
N ALA A 93 1.83 0.09 7.85
CA ALA A 93 1.74 -0.63 9.13
C ALA A 93 0.45 -0.32 9.89
N ARG A 94 -0.38 0.56 9.40
CA ARG A 94 -1.59 1.01 10.08
C ARG A 94 -2.84 0.43 9.44
N THR A 95 -3.86 0.24 10.27
CA THR A 95 -5.18 -0.16 9.79
C THR A 95 -5.95 1.07 9.32
N LEU A 96 -6.56 0.97 8.15
CA LEU A 96 -7.38 2.04 7.59
C LEU A 96 -8.82 1.86 8.06
N GLU A 97 -9.40 2.89 8.65
CA GLU A 97 -10.81 2.89 8.98
C GLU A 97 -11.62 3.26 7.74
N ILE A 98 -12.51 2.37 7.32
CA ILE A 98 -13.38 2.61 6.15
C ILE A 98 -14.43 3.64 6.52
N VAL A 99 -15.00 3.48 7.72
CA VAL A 99 -15.93 4.40 8.31
C VAL A 99 -15.42 4.68 9.71
N GLU A 100 -15.63 5.88 10.20
CA GLU A 100 -15.18 6.27 11.51
C GLU A 100 -15.60 5.25 12.58
N GLY A 101 -14.66 4.76 13.32
CA GLY A 101 -14.88 3.75 14.35
C GLY A 101 -14.98 2.32 13.83
N LYS A 102 -14.92 2.11 12.50
CA LYS A 102 -15.04 0.77 11.92
C LYS A 102 -13.81 0.44 11.08
N ASN A 103 -13.01 -0.45 11.59
CA ASN A 103 -11.74 -0.84 10.97
C ASN A 103 -11.74 -2.23 10.35
N ALA A 104 -12.88 -2.91 10.34
CA ALA A 104 -12.99 -4.25 9.79
C ALA A 104 -14.33 -4.45 9.06
N ILE A 105 -14.32 -5.34 8.09
CA ILE A 105 -15.50 -5.72 7.32
C ILE A 105 -15.78 -7.19 7.62
N GLU A 106 -16.99 -7.50 8.05
CA GLU A 106 -17.42 -8.87 8.31
C GLU A 106 -17.98 -9.49 7.03
N THR A 107 -17.57 -10.70 6.70
CA THR A 107 -18.03 -11.45 5.54
C THR A 107 -18.29 -12.90 5.92
N ASP A 108 -19.09 -13.59 5.13
CA ASP A 108 -19.45 -14.99 5.39
C ASP A 108 -18.57 -15.98 4.63
N SER A 109 -18.02 -15.59 3.49
CA SER A 109 -17.25 -16.49 2.63
C SER A 109 -16.08 -15.78 1.95
N ILE A 110 -15.18 -16.58 1.37
CA ILE A 110 -14.04 -16.03 0.63
C ILE A 110 -14.50 -15.28 -0.64
N ALA A 111 -15.63 -15.69 -1.23
CA ALA A 111 -16.21 -14.97 -2.36
C ALA A 111 -16.64 -13.56 -1.94
N ASP A 112 -17.19 -13.42 -0.74
CA ASP A 112 -17.57 -12.13 -0.17
C ASP A 112 -16.33 -11.28 0.14
N VAL A 113 -15.23 -11.91 0.56
CA VAL A 113 -13.94 -11.25 0.76
C VAL A 113 -13.48 -10.61 -0.56
N ILE A 114 -13.52 -11.37 -1.64
CA ILE A 114 -13.12 -10.89 -2.97
C ILE A 114 -13.98 -9.70 -3.38
N THR A 115 -15.29 -9.83 -3.26
CA THR A 115 -16.23 -8.76 -3.61
C THR A 115 -15.97 -7.49 -2.78
N SER A 116 -15.80 -7.65 -1.48
CA SER A 116 -15.53 -6.53 -0.57
C SER A 116 -14.23 -5.82 -0.92
N LEU A 117 -13.17 -6.57 -1.21
CA LEU A 117 -11.89 -6.00 -1.61
C LEU A 117 -12.00 -5.24 -2.93
N GLN A 118 -12.79 -5.75 -3.88
CA GLN A 118 -13.04 -5.07 -5.15
C GLN A 118 -13.80 -3.75 -4.96
N VAL A 119 -14.80 -3.75 -4.09
CA VAL A 119 -15.56 -2.54 -3.76
C VAL A 119 -14.65 -1.48 -3.12
N ILE A 120 -13.83 -1.90 -2.17
CA ILE A 120 -12.87 -1.01 -1.51
C ILE A 120 -11.87 -0.45 -2.53
N ARG A 121 -11.37 -1.28 -3.43
CA ARG A 121 -10.44 -0.85 -4.46
C ARG A 121 -11.07 0.21 -5.36
N THR A 122 -12.31 0.02 -5.77
CA THR A 122 -13.05 1.00 -6.56
C THR A 122 -13.21 2.31 -5.80
N ALA A 123 -13.53 2.24 -4.52
CA ALA A 123 -13.65 3.42 -3.66
C ALA A 123 -12.32 4.17 -3.52
N VAL A 124 -11.21 3.44 -3.41
CA VAL A 124 -9.88 4.05 -3.37
C VAL A 124 -9.58 4.77 -4.69
N ASP A 125 -9.84 4.12 -5.81
CA ASP A 125 -9.56 4.67 -7.13
C ASP A 125 -10.42 5.91 -7.43
N SER A 126 -11.65 5.96 -6.91
CA SER A 126 -12.54 7.10 -7.07
C SER A 126 -12.22 8.25 -6.11
N GLY A 127 -11.41 8.02 -5.10
CA GLY A 127 -11.02 9.04 -4.13
C GLY A 127 -11.90 9.13 -2.90
N GLU A 128 -12.87 8.24 -2.74
CA GLU A 128 -13.76 8.24 -1.59
C GLU A 128 -13.04 8.03 -0.26
N LEU A 129 -11.93 7.32 -0.28
CA LEU A 129 -11.16 7.01 0.92
C LEU A 129 -9.97 7.95 1.16
N ASP A 130 -9.82 9.00 0.35
CA ASP A 130 -8.69 9.93 0.49
C ASP A 130 -8.58 10.53 1.89
N LYS A 131 -9.68 10.94 2.47
CA LYS A 131 -9.71 11.50 3.81
C LYS A 131 -9.23 10.48 4.86
N ARG A 132 -9.60 9.24 4.68
CA ARG A 132 -9.19 8.15 5.59
C ARG A 132 -7.71 7.85 5.43
N ILE A 133 -7.22 7.87 4.21
CA ILE A 133 -5.78 7.69 3.92
C ILE A 133 -4.98 8.84 4.55
N ASP A 134 -5.45 10.08 4.39
CA ASP A 134 -4.79 11.25 4.95
C ASP A 134 -4.76 11.19 6.48
N ALA A 135 -5.83 10.72 7.12
CA ALA A 135 -5.88 10.56 8.57
C ALA A 135 -4.84 9.54 9.05
N VAL A 136 -4.70 8.42 8.34
CA VAL A 136 -3.68 7.41 8.66
C VAL A 136 -2.27 7.96 8.46
N MET A 137 -2.07 8.70 7.39
CA MET A 137 -0.77 9.34 7.12
C MET A 137 -0.40 10.35 8.21
N GLY A 138 -1.37 11.10 8.70
CA GLY A 138 -1.17 12.02 9.82
C GLY A 138 -0.72 11.28 11.07
N GLN A 139 -1.33 10.16 11.39
CA GLN A 139 -0.97 9.32 12.52
C GLN A 139 0.45 8.75 12.38
N VAL A 140 0.82 8.31 11.18
CA VAL A 140 2.15 7.77 10.91
C VAL A 140 3.21 8.87 11.11
N LYS A 141 2.98 10.06 10.58
CA LYS A 141 3.91 11.18 10.74
C LYS A 141 4.06 11.57 12.21
N ALA A 142 2.97 11.61 12.96
CA ALA A 142 3.00 11.91 14.38
C ALA A 142 3.78 10.85 15.17
N GLY A 143 3.62 9.58 14.81
CA GLY A 143 4.37 8.49 15.40
C GLY A 143 5.87 8.61 15.15
N PHE A 144 6.26 8.87 13.93
CA PHE A 144 7.67 9.05 13.61
C PHE A 144 8.28 10.26 14.32
N ALA A 145 7.59 11.37 14.38
CA ALA A 145 8.06 12.55 15.08
C ALA A 145 8.26 12.27 16.56
N LYS A 146 7.36 11.55 17.19
CA LYS A 146 7.46 11.16 18.58
C LYS A 146 8.63 10.23 18.82
N ASP A 147 8.79 9.24 18.00
CA ASP A 147 9.88 8.29 18.12
C ASP A 147 11.23 8.96 17.89
N SER A 148 11.32 9.85 16.95
CA SER A 148 12.54 10.60 16.70
C SER A 148 12.89 11.49 17.88
N ALA A 149 11.94 12.17 18.43
CA ALA A 149 12.17 13.00 19.58
C ALA A 149 12.60 12.16 20.77
N ALA A 150 12.02 11.00 20.87
CA ALA A 150 12.31 10.13 21.97
C ALA A 150 13.65 9.48 21.83
N SER A 151 14.06 9.15 20.65
CA SER A 151 15.30 8.45 20.52
C SER A 151 16.45 9.35 20.33
N GLY A 152 16.25 10.36 19.66
CA GLY A 152 17.37 11.18 19.34
C GLY A 152 18.08 11.69 20.50
N ARG A 153 17.34 11.88 21.45
CA ARG A 153 17.77 12.40 22.54
C ARG A 153 18.85 11.86 23.24
N PRO A 154 18.71 10.87 23.69
CA PRO A 154 19.63 10.44 24.67
C PRO A 154 20.96 10.31 24.16
N THR A 155 21.03 9.70 23.14
CA THR A 155 22.28 9.37 22.67
C THR A 155 23.18 10.47 22.53
N LEU A 156 22.66 11.47 22.18
CA LEU A 156 23.45 12.53 21.88
C LEU A 156 24.19 13.05 22.95
N LYS A 157 23.75 12.84 23.99
CA LYS A 157 24.37 13.40 25.00
C LYS A 157 25.58 12.92 25.31
N LEU A 158 25.72 12.27 25.25
CA LEU A 158 26.76 11.75 25.55
C LEU A 158 27.89 12.29 25.55
N PRO A 159 28.17 12.47 25.20
CA PRO A 159 29.35 12.74 25.13
C PRO A 159 29.88 13.56 25.90
N ALA A 160 29.58 13.70 26.23
CA ALA A 160 30.04 14.49 26.94
C ALA A 160 31.10 14.03 27.65
N LYS A 161 31.45 13.90 27.94
CA LYS A 161 32.23 13.68 28.48
C LYS A 161 33.07 14.26 28.82
N SER A 162 33.17 14.43 29.01
CA SER A 162 33.76 14.90 29.44
C SER A 162 34.55 15.12 29.72
#